data_1ad30dc461203fe642cd512623561c7c
#
_entry.id   1ad30dc461203fe642cd512623561c7c
#
_cell.length_a   1.000
_cell.length_b   1.000
_cell.length_c   1.000
_cell.angle_alpha   90.00
_cell.angle_beta   90.00
_cell.angle_gamma   90.00
#
_symmetry.space_group_name_H-M   'P 1'
#
loop_
_entity.id
_entity.type
_entity.pdbx_description
1 polymer ?
#
loop_
_entity_poly.entity_id
_entity_poly.type
_entity_poly.pdbx_seq_one_letter_code
_entity_poly.pdbx_strand_id
1 'polypeptide(L)'
;MDGYAAIRATTEDIQGSYALAIIIRSEPNKMFAVRKGSPLAVGSSVNENYIGSDGYSLGNYCTEVTYLKDGDIAIIEPKNLQIYNYKNEFVKRKSQSIDKSITLAEKGVFKHFMSKEIHEQPSVIQDAISHYTVSYTHLRAHETEA
;
A
#
# COMPACT_ATOMS: atom_id res chain seq x y z
N MET A 1 -9.76 28.47 -6.90
CA MET A 1 -9.86 27.06 -7.35
C MET A 1 -9.73 26.20 -6.10
N ASP A 2 -10.63 25.27 -5.89
CA ASP A 2 -10.58 24.30 -4.79
C ASP A 2 -9.37 23.39 -4.97
N GLY A 3 -8.71 22.99 -3.88
CA GLY A 3 -7.52 22.16 -3.91
C GLY A 3 -7.70 20.85 -4.65
N TYR A 4 -8.84 20.19 -4.46
CA TYR A 4 -9.20 18.98 -5.18
C TYR A 4 -9.25 19.21 -6.71
N ALA A 5 -9.90 20.28 -7.15
CA ALA A 5 -10.00 20.61 -8.57
C ALA A 5 -8.63 20.93 -9.20
N ALA A 6 -7.76 21.60 -8.45
CA ALA A 6 -6.39 21.89 -8.90
C ALA A 6 -5.56 20.61 -9.03
N ILE A 7 -5.63 19.72 -8.03
CA ILE A 7 -4.93 18.42 -8.06
C ILE A 7 -5.41 17.59 -9.23
N ARG A 8 -6.72 17.50 -9.43
CA ARG A 8 -7.29 16.74 -10.53
C ARG A 8 -6.79 17.23 -11.89
N ALA A 9 -6.88 18.54 -12.15
CA ALA A 9 -6.37 19.11 -13.40
C ALA A 9 -4.88 18.82 -13.59
N THR A 10 -4.07 18.95 -12.54
CA THR A 10 -2.63 18.66 -12.61
C THR A 10 -2.36 17.19 -12.91
N THR A 11 -3.15 16.25 -12.35
CA THR A 11 -2.94 14.81 -12.58
C THR A 11 -3.28 14.35 -14.01
N GLU A 12 -4.04 15.13 -14.76
CA GLU A 12 -4.30 14.89 -16.19
C GLU A 12 -3.04 15.11 -17.03
N ASP A 13 -2.17 16.04 -16.62
CA ASP A 13 -0.93 16.39 -17.33
C ASP A 13 0.27 15.52 -16.92
N ILE A 14 0.23 14.90 -15.73
CA ILE A 14 1.35 14.07 -15.24
C ILE A 14 1.38 12.71 -15.95
N GLN A 15 2.53 12.42 -16.58
CA GLN A 15 2.79 11.13 -17.21
C GLN A 15 3.61 10.21 -16.31
N GLY A 16 3.45 8.89 -16.52
CA GLY A 16 4.18 7.87 -15.78
C GLY A 16 3.46 7.39 -14.52
N SER A 17 4.17 6.59 -13.71
CA SER A 17 3.67 6.04 -12.45
C SER A 17 4.04 6.96 -11.30
N TYR A 18 3.07 7.20 -10.41
CA TYR A 18 3.28 8.03 -9.22
C TYR A 18 2.35 7.64 -8.08
N ALA A 19 2.80 7.95 -6.87
CA ALA A 19 2.02 7.97 -5.64
C ALA A 19 2.32 9.29 -4.94
N LEU A 20 1.34 10.17 -4.83
CA LEU A 20 1.52 11.53 -4.32
C LEU A 20 0.76 11.71 -3.01
N ALA A 21 1.41 12.30 -2.03
CA ALA A 21 0.80 12.87 -0.84
C ALA A 21 0.96 14.39 -0.92
N ILE A 22 -0.15 15.13 -0.87
CA ILE A 22 -0.18 16.57 -1.15
C ILE A 22 -0.82 17.29 0.02
N ILE A 23 -0.17 18.36 0.48
CA ILE A 23 -0.70 19.31 1.47
C ILE A 23 -0.78 20.68 0.81
N ILE A 24 -1.91 21.34 0.97
CA ILE A 24 -2.14 22.67 0.38
C ILE A 24 -2.25 23.69 1.52
N ARG A 25 -1.47 24.76 1.42
CA ARG A 25 -1.40 25.79 2.47
C ARG A 25 -2.75 26.46 2.77
N SER A 26 -3.60 26.62 1.77
CA SER A 26 -4.95 27.20 1.94
C SER A 26 -5.95 26.23 2.56
N GLU A 27 -5.64 24.94 2.64
CA GLU A 27 -6.50 23.90 3.20
C GLU A 27 -5.72 23.04 4.21
N PRO A 28 -5.27 23.61 5.34
CA PRO A 28 -4.31 22.98 6.25
C PRO A 28 -4.86 21.75 6.98
N ASN A 29 -6.17 21.56 7.00
CA ASN A 29 -6.83 20.42 7.64
C ASN A 29 -7.09 19.24 6.68
N LYS A 30 -6.61 19.36 5.44
CA LYS A 30 -6.77 18.32 4.43
C LYS A 30 -5.42 17.85 3.90
N MET A 31 -5.30 16.55 3.71
CA MET A 31 -4.30 15.93 2.87
C MET A 31 -4.98 15.32 1.65
N PHE A 32 -4.25 15.25 0.56
CA PHE A 32 -4.72 14.59 -0.64
C PHE A 32 -3.75 13.47 -0.99
N ALA A 33 -4.27 12.34 -1.42
CA ALA A 33 -3.47 11.22 -1.91
C ALA A 33 -3.91 10.86 -3.32
N VAL A 34 -2.97 10.74 -4.24
CA VAL A 34 -3.24 10.43 -5.65
C VAL A 34 -2.38 9.25 -6.08
N ARG A 35 -3.00 8.26 -6.71
CA ARG A 35 -2.33 7.07 -7.16
C ARG A 35 -2.46 6.86 -8.67
N LYS A 36 -1.31 6.51 -9.30
CA LYS A 36 -1.25 5.97 -10.66
C LYS A 36 -0.02 5.06 -10.78
N GLY A 37 -0.24 3.76 -10.99
CA GLY A 37 0.83 2.76 -11.12
C GLY A 37 1.47 2.35 -9.79
N SER A 38 2.07 3.29 -9.04
CA SER A 38 2.74 3.01 -7.78
C SER A 38 1.77 2.73 -6.64
N PRO A 39 2.08 1.82 -5.69
CA PRO A 39 1.23 1.53 -4.55
C PRO A 39 1.00 2.74 -3.65
N LEU A 40 -0.23 2.90 -3.15
CA LEU A 40 -0.59 3.93 -2.17
C LEU A 40 -1.78 3.47 -1.35
N ALA A 41 -1.71 3.67 -0.04
CA ALA A 41 -2.74 3.31 0.92
C ALA A 41 -3.01 4.44 1.91
N VAL A 42 -4.22 4.46 2.42
CA VAL A 42 -4.64 5.34 3.52
C VAL A 42 -4.92 4.48 4.73
N GLY A 43 -4.20 4.72 5.81
CA GLY A 43 -4.44 4.13 7.11
C GLY A 43 -5.40 4.98 7.91
N SER A 44 -6.38 4.37 8.54
CA SER A 44 -7.37 5.06 9.36
C SER A 44 -7.32 4.60 10.82
N SER A 45 -7.41 5.55 11.73
CA SER A 45 -7.55 5.37 13.17
C SER A 45 -8.73 6.19 13.68
N VAL A 46 -8.97 6.22 14.98
CA VAL A 46 -10.17 6.87 15.56
C VAL A 46 -10.25 8.37 15.24
N ASN A 47 -9.12 9.08 15.30
CA ASN A 47 -9.08 10.54 15.10
C ASN A 47 -8.00 10.99 14.12
N GLU A 48 -7.33 10.07 13.45
CA GLU A 48 -6.17 10.34 12.63
C GLU A 48 -6.18 9.46 11.39
N ASN A 49 -5.68 9.99 10.30
CA ASN A 49 -5.46 9.27 9.07
C ASN A 49 -4.01 9.43 8.62
N TYR A 50 -3.49 8.41 7.98
CA TYR A 50 -2.10 8.29 7.56
C TYR A 50 -2.02 7.93 6.08
N ILE A 51 -0.93 8.28 5.42
CA ILE A 51 -0.65 7.89 4.03
C ILE A 51 0.64 7.07 4.03
N GLY A 52 0.64 5.94 3.34
CA GLY A 52 1.81 5.08 3.17
C GLY A 52 1.76 4.30 1.87
N SER A 53 2.87 3.69 1.50
CA SER A 53 2.94 2.84 0.31
C SER A 53 2.16 1.54 0.46
N ASP A 54 2.11 1.02 1.68
CA ASP A 54 1.48 -0.26 2.00
C ASP A 54 0.96 -0.29 3.44
N GLY A 55 0.17 -1.32 3.76
CA GLY A 55 -0.39 -1.52 5.09
C GLY A 55 0.65 -1.87 6.16
N TYR A 56 1.81 -2.36 5.76
CA TYR A 56 2.89 -2.73 6.66
C TYR A 56 3.52 -1.52 7.31
N SER A 57 3.84 -0.51 6.49
CA SER A 57 4.38 0.78 6.96
C SER A 57 3.39 1.53 7.87
N LEU A 58 2.10 1.27 7.71
CA LEU A 58 1.00 1.91 8.45
C LEU A 58 0.58 1.15 9.72
N GLY A 59 0.96 -0.13 9.87
CA GLY A 59 0.42 -1.05 10.87
C GLY A 59 0.57 -0.61 12.32
N ASN A 60 1.60 0.19 12.64
CA ASN A 60 1.80 0.71 14.01
C ASN A 60 0.91 1.92 14.34
N TYR A 61 0.33 2.57 13.34
CA TYR A 61 -0.33 3.86 13.50
C TYR A 61 -1.85 3.79 13.30
N CYS A 62 -2.35 2.81 12.55
CA CYS A 62 -3.76 2.71 12.21
C CYS A 62 -4.33 1.32 12.51
N THR A 63 -5.66 1.23 12.50
CA THR A 63 -6.40 -0.03 12.71
C THR A 63 -6.94 -0.61 11.43
N GLU A 64 -7.11 0.25 10.43
CA GLU A 64 -7.63 -0.13 9.11
C GLU A 64 -6.80 0.50 8.00
N VAL A 65 -6.68 -0.20 6.90
CA VAL A 65 -6.01 0.28 5.69
C VAL A 65 -6.92 0.16 4.48
N THR A 66 -6.99 1.24 3.73
CA THR A 66 -7.70 1.34 2.46
C THR A 66 -6.70 1.53 1.33
N TYR A 67 -6.60 0.56 0.43
CA TYR A 67 -5.73 0.67 -0.74
C TYR A 67 -6.43 1.46 -1.85
N LEU A 68 -5.76 2.48 -2.35
CA LEU A 68 -6.23 3.24 -3.50
C LEU A 68 -6.03 2.43 -4.78
N LYS A 69 -6.89 2.63 -5.78
CA LYS A 69 -6.73 2.10 -7.14
C LYS A 69 -6.15 3.16 -8.06
N ASP A 70 -5.69 2.75 -9.22
CA ASP A 70 -5.16 3.65 -10.23
C ASP A 70 -6.21 4.68 -10.65
N GLY A 71 -5.82 5.95 -10.63
CA GLY A 71 -6.69 7.09 -10.91
C GLY A 71 -7.54 7.55 -9.73
N ASP A 72 -7.37 6.95 -8.54
CA ASP A 72 -8.03 7.43 -7.33
C ASP A 72 -7.36 8.72 -6.82
N ILE A 73 -8.20 9.65 -6.40
CA ILE A 73 -7.83 10.83 -5.61
C ILE A 73 -8.57 10.75 -4.28
N ALA A 74 -7.84 10.67 -3.19
CA ALA A 74 -8.41 10.67 -1.85
C ALA A 74 -8.29 12.06 -1.21
N ILE A 75 -9.37 12.52 -0.59
CA ILE A 75 -9.41 13.68 0.29
C ILE A 75 -9.44 13.13 1.71
N ILE A 76 -8.45 13.49 2.50
CA ILE A 76 -8.19 12.92 3.81
C ILE A 76 -8.23 14.03 4.84
N GLU A 77 -9.19 13.94 5.74
CA GLU A 77 -9.35 14.79 6.91
C GLU A 77 -9.18 13.94 8.18
N PRO A 78 -8.98 14.50 9.37
CA PRO A 78 -8.72 13.71 10.58
C PRO A 78 -9.76 12.61 10.87
N LYS A 79 -11.03 12.86 10.53
CA LYS A 79 -12.15 11.93 10.81
C LYS A 79 -12.93 11.51 9.56
N ASN A 80 -12.44 11.87 8.38
CA ASN A 80 -13.16 11.63 7.14
C ASN A 80 -12.22 11.24 6.02
N LEU A 81 -12.64 10.28 5.23
CA LEU A 81 -11.95 9.82 4.03
C LEU A 81 -12.94 9.75 2.87
N GLN A 82 -12.69 10.56 1.86
CA GLN A 82 -13.45 10.56 0.62
C GLN A 82 -12.54 10.15 -0.53
N ILE A 83 -12.99 9.24 -1.37
CA ILE A 83 -12.20 8.76 -2.51
C ILE A 83 -13.02 8.97 -3.78
N TYR A 84 -12.40 9.58 -4.76
CA TYR A 84 -12.95 9.78 -6.09
C TYR A 84 -12.11 9.02 -7.11
N ASN A 85 -12.77 8.34 -8.04
CA ASN A 85 -12.09 7.63 -9.12
C ASN A 85 -11.72 8.57 -10.28
N TYR A 86 -11.06 8.04 -11.32
CA TYR A 86 -10.66 8.79 -12.52
C TYR A 86 -11.84 9.45 -13.25
N LYS A 87 -13.09 8.93 -13.07
CA LYS A 87 -14.31 9.53 -13.63
C LYS A 87 -14.90 10.65 -12.77
N ASN A 88 -14.25 11.00 -11.66
CA ASN A 88 -14.78 11.93 -10.68
C ASN A 88 -16.02 11.44 -9.92
N GLU A 89 -16.19 10.14 -9.81
CA GLU A 89 -17.27 9.54 -9.06
C GLU A 89 -16.78 9.22 -7.64
N PHE A 90 -17.59 9.54 -6.63
CA PHE A 90 -17.34 9.10 -5.26
C PHE A 90 -17.40 7.58 -5.19
N VAL A 91 -16.37 6.95 -4.63
CA VAL A 91 -16.27 5.49 -4.50
C VAL A 91 -15.89 5.07 -3.09
N LYS A 92 -16.48 3.99 -2.63
CA LYS A 92 -16.04 3.33 -1.42
C LYS A 92 -15.05 2.23 -1.79
N ARG A 93 -13.84 2.29 -1.22
CA ARG A 93 -12.85 1.22 -1.32
C ARG A 93 -12.97 0.30 -0.09
N LYS A 94 -12.67 -0.99 -0.28
CA LYS A 94 -12.69 -1.95 0.82
C LYS A 94 -11.55 -1.64 1.77
N SER A 95 -11.88 -1.42 3.04
CA SER A 95 -10.93 -1.33 4.13
C SER A 95 -10.55 -2.73 4.62
N GLN A 96 -9.31 -2.89 5.04
CA GLN A 96 -8.77 -4.12 5.63
C GLN A 96 -8.29 -3.80 7.04
N SER A 97 -8.68 -4.63 8.00
CA SER A 97 -8.18 -4.54 9.36
C SER A 97 -6.73 -5.00 9.43
N ILE A 98 -5.91 -4.27 10.17
CA ILE A 98 -4.52 -4.64 10.42
C ILE A 98 -4.42 -5.37 11.76
N ASP A 99 -3.88 -6.56 11.72
CA ASP A 99 -3.52 -7.28 12.93
C ASP A 99 -2.16 -6.77 13.44
N LYS A 100 -2.20 -5.99 14.52
CA LYS A 100 -1.00 -5.42 15.15
C LYS A 100 -0.05 -6.49 15.71
N SER A 101 -0.54 -7.68 15.96
CA SER A 101 0.29 -8.78 16.48
C SER A 101 1.33 -9.24 15.44
N ILE A 102 0.97 -9.19 14.17
CA ILE A 102 1.85 -9.56 13.07
C ILE A 102 2.99 -8.54 12.91
N THR A 103 2.68 -7.25 13.00
CA THR A 103 3.67 -6.17 12.80
C THR A 103 4.74 -6.13 13.89
N LEU A 104 4.38 -6.46 15.14
CA LEU A 104 5.33 -6.52 16.26
C LEU A 104 6.18 -7.80 16.25
N ALA A 105 5.59 -8.93 15.84
CA ALA A 105 6.29 -10.22 15.79
C ALA A 105 7.37 -10.28 14.71
N GLU A 106 7.22 -9.51 13.64
CA GLU A 106 8.08 -9.59 12.47
C GLU A 106 9.41 -8.84 12.59
N LYS A 107 9.54 -7.88 13.50
CA LYS A 107 10.82 -7.17 13.71
C LYS A 107 11.85 -8.03 14.46
N GLY A 108 11.39 -8.96 15.29
CA GLY A 108 12.26 -9.85 16.05
C GLY A 108 13.31 -9.09 16.90
N VAL A 109 14.51 -9.63 16.93
CA VAL A 109 15.67 -9.08 17.69
C VAL A 109 16.39 -7.95 16.94
N PHE A 110 15.99 -7.61 15.73
CA PHE A 110 16.69 -6.63 14.91
C PHE A 110 16.24 -5.20 15.21
N LYS A 111 17.19 -4.27 15.22
CA LYS A 111 16.92 -2.85 15.43
C LYS A 111 16.18 -2.22 14.24
N HIS A 112 16.46 -2.65 13.02
CA HIS A 112 15.90 -2.15 11.76
C HIS A 112 15.40 -3.30 10.91
N PHE A 113 14.28 -3.12 10.18
CA PHE A 113 13.73 -4.10 9.23
C PHE A 113 14.73 -4.48 8.15
N MET A 114 15.45 -3.51 7.58
CA MET A 114 16.50 -3.77 6.59
C MET A 114 17.55 -4.77 7.10
N SER A 115 17.97 -4.64 8.36
CA SER A 115 18.92 -5.56 8.97
C SER A 115 18.35 -6.97 9.10
N LYS A 116 17.07 -7.09 9.47
CA LYS A 116 16.35 -8.36 9.50
C LYS A 116 16.30 -9.00 8.11
N GLU A 117 15.83 -8.25 7.12
CA GLU A 117 15.71 -8.70 5.73
C GLU A 117 17.03 -9.23 5.17
N ILE A 118 18.14 -8.52 5.42
CA ILE A 118 19.48 -8.96 5.01
C ILE A 118 19.84 -10.31 5.62
N HIS A 119 19.55 -10.52 6.90
CA HIS A 119 19.87 -11.78 7.61
C HIS A 119 18.91 -12.92 7.22
N GLU A 120 17.71 -12.63 6.80
CA GLU A 120 16.73 -13.61 6.35
C GLU A 120 16.92 -14.05 4.88
N GLN A 121 17.66 -13.28 4.07
CA GLN A 121 17.88 -13.62 2.65
C GLN A 121 18.31 -15.09 2.40
N PRO A 122 19.26 -15.68 3.17
CA PRO A 122 19.66 -17.07 2.91
C PRO A 122 18.51 -18.07 3.07
N SER A 123 17.67 -17.91 4.11
CA SER A 123 16.54 -18.80 4.35
C SER A 123 15.44 -18.61 3.31
N VAL A 124 15.12 -17.36 2.96
CA VAL A 124 14.11 -17.04 1.94
C VAL A 124 14.52 -17.59 0.55
N ILE A 125 15.80 -17.47 0.19
CA ILE A 125 16.32 -18.03 -1.06
C ILE A 125 16.23 -19.57 -1.03
N GLN A 126 16.60 -20.19 0.08
CA GLN A 126 16.51 -21.65 0.24
C GLN A 126 15.06 -22.15 0.11
N ASP A 127 14.11 -21.46 0.74
CA ASP A 127 12.69 -21.79 0.66
C ASP A 127 12.15 -21.61 -0.77
N ALA A 128 12.52 -20.54 -1.45
CA ALA A 128 12.17 -20.32 -2.84
C ALA A 128 12.71 -21.42 -3.75
N ILE A 129 13.99 -21.78 -3.62
CA ILE A 129 14.62 -22.85 -4.41
C ILE A 129 13.93 -24.20 -4.13
N SER A 130 13.65 -24.53 -2.87
CA SER A 130 12.99 -25.78 -2.50
C SER A 130 11.60 -25.90 -3.12
N HIS A 131 10.85 -24.80 -3.17
CA HIS A 131 9.52 -24.75 -3.77
C HIS A 131 9.55 -25.01 -5.29
N TYR A 132 10.55 -24.47 -5.98
CA TYR A 132 10.76 -24.71 -7.40
C TYR A 132 11.29 -26.12 -7.71
N THR A 133 12.19 -26.66 -6.88
CA THR A 133 12.75 -28.01 -7.10
C THR A 133 11.72 -29.10 -6.87
N VAL A 134 10.84 -28.99 -5.89
CA VAL A 134 9.77 -29.97 -5.65
C VAL A 134 8.76 -29.97 -6.82
N SER A 135 8.43 -28.80 -7.39
CA SER A 135 7.57 -28.71 -8.58
C SER A 135 8.18 -29.39 -9.80
N TYR A 136 9.49 -29.28 -10.00
CA TYR A 136 10.18 -29.92 -11.13
C TYR A 136 10.29 -31.45 -10.99
N THR A 137 10.41 -32.00 -9.80
CA THR A 137 10.47 -33.47 -9.59
C THR A 137 9.11 -34.14 -9.82
N HIS A 138 7.99 -33.45 -9.54
CA HIS A 138 6.66 -33.95 -9.84
C HIS A 138 6.35 -34.00 -11.35
N LEU A 139 6.86 -33.04 -12.13
CA LEU A 139 6.65 -33.03 -13.59
C LEU A 139 7.43 -34.15 -14.31
N ARG A 140 8.61 -34.51 -13.82
CA ARG A 140 9.38 -35.63 -14.39
C ARG A 140 8.83 -37.01 -14.10
N ALA A 141 8.10 -37.20 -13.01
CA ALA A 141 7.52 -38.52 -12.67
C ALA A 141 6.35 -38.89 -13.59
N HIS A 142 5.74 -37.98 -14.30
CA HIS A 142 4.67 -38.23 -15.27
C HIS A 142 5.14 -38.47 -16.71
N GLU A 143 6.40 -38.17 -17.03
CA GLU A 143 6.94 -38.36 -18.40
C GLU A 143 7.63 -39.75 -18.64
N THR A 144 7.68 -40.64 -17.63
CA THR A 144 8.34 -41.93 -17.75
C THR A 144 7.38 -43.12 -17.83
N GLU A 145 6.07 -42.91 -17.97
CA GLU A 145 5.10 -43.98 -18.30
C GLU A 145 4.52 -43.75 -19.71
N ALA A 146 5.32 -44.09 -20.72
CA ALA A 146 4.87 -44.31 -22.09
C ALA A 146 5.66 -45.45 -22.73
#